data_0b288400187d8a149f52c6290f5feac7
#
_entry.id   0b288400187d8a149f52c6290f5feac7
#
_cell.length_a   1.000
_cell.length_b   1.000
_cell.length_c   1.000
_cell.angle_alpha   90.00
_cell.angle_beta   90.00
_cell.angle_gamma   90.00
#
_symmetry.space_group_name_H-M   'P 1'
#
loop_
_entity.id
_entity.type
_entity.pdbx_description
1 polymer ?
#
loop_
_entity_poly.entity_id
_entity_poly.type
_entity_poly.pdbx_seq_one_letter_code
_entity_poly.pdbx_strand_id
1 'polypeptide(L)'
;MPLIKGLNAHERPPEAIKHRYKKYQKSTLSEIDSDASILDLQALNTDRLPDEIALTQWVACEDLRAAFDQFVSPSKDMQGTWPTKDIPVYSHGSVSGLQIIPSLLPPAVQIELLSRLFHRDLSNPRHKTNLHLHYDITYPSVTQGETQRHGPIPSPDPSLVGGYPPSFFEDDPARVIEPIDSSVHKPLTVQSILNKKLRWVTLGGQYDWTAKVYPTERPPEFPRDVAKLLHAMFPATEAQAAILNLYSAGDHLSAHRDVSEECDVGLISISFGCDGLFLISHDDGAGCEIIRLRSGDAVYMDGTSRFAWHAVPKIVPGTCPDWLANWPLGSVDGESPSQYEAWKGWMSGKRVNLNVRQMGLGLHD
;
A
#
# COMPACT_ATOMS: atom_id res chain seq x y z
N MET A 1 -6.61 4.40 -28.70
CA MET A 1 -5.18 4.16 -28.92
C MET A 1 -4.54 4.05 -27.58
N PRO A 2 -3.73 3.03 -27.30
CA PRO A 2 -3.10 2.93 -26.00
C PRO A 2 -2.18 4.15 -25.77
N LEU A 3 -2.41 4.89 -24.69
CA LEU A 3 -1.61 6.02 -24.20
C LEU A 3 -0.13 5.62 -23.92
N ILE A 4 0.16 4.32 -23.92
CA ILE A 4 1.42 3.72 -23.50
C ILE A 4 2.52 3.78 -24.57
N LYS A 5 2.18 4.08 -25.84
CA LYS A 5 3.22 4.14 -26.89
C LYS A 5 4.12 5.36 -26.73
N GLY A 6 5.36 5.12 -26.30
CA GLY A 6 6.41 6.13 -26.23
C GLY A 6 6.87 6.50 -24.83
N LEU A 7 6.23 6.01 -23.76
CA LEU A 7 6.66 6.25 -22.39
C LEU A 7 7.79 5.27 -21.99
N ASN A 8 8.77 5.78 -21.25
CA ASN A 8 9.96 5.02 -20.84
C ASN A 8 10.10 5.00 -19.33
N ALA A 9 10.09 3.80 -18.72
CA ALA A 9 10.27 3.61 -17.28
C ALA A 9 11.64 4.11 -16.76
N HIS A 10 12.61 4.35 -17.63
CA HIS A 10 13.93 4.88 -17.30
C HIS A 10 14.04 6.40 -17.52
N GLU A 11 12.98 7.05 -17.96
CA GLU A 11 12.96 8.51 -18.14
C GLU A 11 13.23 9.23 -16.82
N ARG A 12 13.93 10.34 -16.89
CA ARG A 12 14.20 11.17 -15.71
C ARG A 12 13.14 12.24 -15.58
N PRO A 13 12.63 12.50 -14.36
CA PRO A 13 11.65 13.55 -14.17
C PRO A 13 12.21 14.93 -14.54
N PRO A 14 11.35 15.85 -15.03
CA PRO A 14 11.69 17.25 -15.27
C PRO A 14 12.30 17.93 -14.04
N GLU A 15 13.11 18.97 -14.27
CA GLU A 15 13.80 19.69 -13.19
C GLU A 15 12.81 20.37 -12.23
N ALA A 16 11.67 20.85 -12.72
CA ALA A 16 10.63 21.45 -11.89
C ALA A 16 10.11 20.44 -10.85
N ILE A 17 9.84 19.18 -11.26
CA ILE A 17 9.42 18.09 -10.37
C ILE A 17 10.51 17.76 -9.37
N LYS A 18 11.77 17.64 -9.80
CA LYS A 18 12.90 17.39 -8.90
C LYS A 18 13.07 18.48 -7.86
N HIS A 19 12.90 19.73 -8.25
CA HIS A 19 12.99 20.87 -7.34
C HIS A 19 11.89 20.84 -6.28
N ARG A 20 10.63 20.63 -6.72
CA ARG A 20 9.47 20.52 -5.82
C ARG A 20 9.63 19.33 -4.86
N TYR A 21 10.04 18.17 -5.38
CA TYR A 21 10.36 16.98 -4.58
C TYR A 21 11.40 17.26 -3.50
N LYS A 22 12.53 17.89 -3.84
CA LYS A 22 13.59 18.22 -2.89
C LYS A 22 13.14 19.22 -1.82
N LYS A 23 12.28 20.19 -2.17
CA LYS A 23 11.67 21.10 -1.19
C LYS A 23 10.98 20.29 -0.10
N TYR A 24 10.03 19.44 -0.47
CA TYR A 24 9.21 18.71 0.50
C TYR A 24 9.97 17.58 1.21
N GLN A 25 10.95 16.98 0.59
CA GLN A 25 11.81 16.01 1.25
C GLN A 25 12.50 16.59 2.50
N LYS A 26 12.86 17.88 2.45
CA LYS A 26 13.55 18.58 3.54
C LYS A 26 12.63 19.29 4.52
N SER A 27 11.37 19.52 4.18
CA SER A 27 10.43 20.29 5.01
C SER A 27 10.23 19.64 6.37
N THR A 28 10.16 20.46 7.40
CA THR A 28 9.80 20.06 8.77
C THR A 28 8.28 19.86 8.90
N LEU A 29 7.81 19.26 9.99
CA LEU A 29 6.38 19.11 10.25
C LEU A 29 5.69 20.49 10.32
N SER A 30 6.29 21.46 11.01
CA SER A 30 5.72 22.83 11.13
C SER A 30 5.59 23.52 9.78
N GLU A 31 6.59 23.34 8.89
CA GLU A 31 6.51 23.88 7.52
C GLU A 31 5.41 23.19 6.70
N ILE A 32 5.23 21.89 6.86
CA ILE A 32 4.16 21.13 6.20
C ILE A 32 2.79 21.60 6.68
N ASP A 33 2.61 21.74 7.98
CA ASP A 33 1.34 22.13 8.58
C ASP A 33 0.95 23.59 8.24
N SER A 34 1.91 24.45 7.91
CA SER A 34 1.71 25.85 7.55
C SER A 34 1.72 26.13 6.03
N ASP A 35 2.09 25.17 5.20
CA ASP A 35 2.19 25.36 3.74
C ASP A 35 0.83 25.21 3.06
N ALA A 36 0.17 26.33 2.77
CA ALA A 36 -1.12 26.37 2.10
C ALA A 36 -1.12 25.76 0.67
N SER A 37 0.06 25.48 0.10
CA SER A 37 0.18 24.80 -1.19
C SER A 37 0.12 23.26 -1.09
N ILE A 38 0.00 22.72 0.12
CA ILE A 38 -0.26 21.29 0.35
C ILE A 38 -1.78 21.11 0.44
N LEU A 39 -2.31 20.29 -0.45
CA LEU A 39 -3.72 19.90 -0.37
C LEU A 39 -3.90 18.96 0.83
N ASP A 40 -4.56 19.45 1.86
CA ASP A 40 -4.96 18.69 3.02
C ASP A 40 -6.44 18.32 2.94
N LEU A 41 -6.73 17.03 2.75
CA LEU A 41 -8.08 16.52 2.54
C LEU A 41 -9.00 16.71 3.74
N GLN A 42 -8.44 16.73 4.97
CA GLN A 42 -9.22 16.97 6.19
C GLN A 42 -9.60 18.46 6.37
N ALA A 43 -8.86 19.34 5.72
CA ALA A 43 -9.17 20.77 5.72
C ALA A 43 -10.21 21.16 4.67
N LEU A 44 -10.58 20.24 3.76
CA LEU A 44 -11.58 20.53 2.73
C LEU A 44 -12.97 20.65 3.34
N ASN A 45 -13.63 21.75 2.98
CA ASN A 45 -15.05 21.96 3.24
C ASN A 45 -15.81 21.76 1.93
N THR A 46 -16.69 20.78 1.89
CA THR A 46 -17.50 20.44 0.69
C THR A 46 -18.34 21.59 0.19
N ASP A 47 -18.73 22.52 1.07
CA ASP A 47 -19.52 23.70 0.70
C ASP A 47 -18.65 24.84 0.13
N ARG A 48 -17.33 24.76 0.31
CA ARG A 48 -16.39 25.78 -0.16
C ARG A 48 -15.04 25.13 -0.49
N LEU A 49 -14.95 24.53 -1.67
CA LEU A 49 -13.72 23.94 -2.17
C LEU A 49 -12.78 25.00 -2.77
N PRO A 50 -11.45 24.78 -2.74
CA PRO A 50 -10.50 25.54 -3.57
C PRO A 50 -10.85 25.44 -5.05
N ASP A 51 -10.51 26.46 -5.85
CA ASP A 51 -10.86 26.54 -7.28
C ASP A 51 -10.33 25.32 -8.09
N GLU A 52 -9.21 24.75 -7.69
CA GLU A 52 -8.60 23.59 -8.35
C GLU A 52 -9.23 22.26 -7.96
N ILE A 53 -10.08 22.21 -6.94
CA ILE A 53 -10.69 20.98 -6.41
C ILE A 53 -12.16 20.96 -6.74
N ALA A 54 -12.60 19.87 -7.37
CA ALA A 54 -14.01 19.63 -7.63
C ALA A 54 -14.49 18.34 -6.97
N LEU A 55 -15.66 18.38 -6.35
CA LEU A 55 -16.38 17.20 -5.89
C LEU A 55 -17.05 16.58 -7.15
N THR A 56 -16.64 15.38 -7.53
CA THR A 56 -17.11 14.71 -8.75
C THR A 56 -18.22 13.72 -8.51
N GLN A 57 -18.15 12.99 -7.39
CA GLN A 57 -19.15 11.99 -7.01
C GLN A 57 -19.08 11.70 -5.51
N TRP A 58 -20.07 10.95 -5.05
CA TRP A 58 -20.10 10.35 -3.73
C TRP A 58 -20.06 8.83 -3.86
N VAL A 59 -19.26 8.16 -3.04
CA VAL A 59 -19.35 6.72 -2.86
C VAL A 59 -20.33 6.47 -1.73
N ALA A 60 -21.45 5.79 -2.04
CA ALA A 60 -22.45 5.51 -1.05
C ALA A 60 -21.90 4.54 0.01
N CYS A 61 -21.98 4.90 1.28
CA CYS A 61 -21.47 4.08 2.36
C CYS A 61 -22.19 2.73 2.46
N GLU A 62 -23.46 2.66 2.03
CA GLU A 62 -24.24 1.43 1.99
C GLU A 62 -23.73 0.42 0.97
N ASP A 63 -23.21 0.90 -0.19
CA ASP A 63 -22.66 0.04 -1.24
C ASP A 63 -21.38 -0.66 -0.77
N LEU A 64 -20.60 0.00 0.10
CA LEU A 64 -19.37 -0.56 0.64
C LEU A 64 -19.61 -1.46 1.86
N ARG A 65 -20.72 -1.26 2.59
CA ARG A 65 -21.00 -1.99 3.83
C ARG A 65 -20.94 -3.50 3.66
N ALA A 66 -21.61 -4.03 2.64
CA ALA A 66 -21.63 -5.47 2.37
C ALA A 66 -20.23 -6.03 2.09
N ALA A 67 -19.38 -5.27 1.39
CA ALA A 67 -18.01 -5.66 1.11
C ALA A 67 -17.15 -5.63 2.39
N PHE A 68 -17.32 -4.61 3.22
CA PHE A 68 -16.63 -4.49 4.50
C PHE A 68 -17.05 -5.57 5.49
N ASP A 69 -18.36 -5.85 5.62
CA ASP A 69 -18.89 -6.93 6.45
C ASP A 69 -18.39 -8.32 6.01
N GLN A 70 -18.25 -8.52 4.70
CA GLN A 70 -17.70 -9.77 4.16
C GLN A 70 -16.18 -9.87 4.37
N PHE A 71 -15.48 -8.75 4.32
CA PHE A 71 -14.03 -8.72 4.45
C PHE A 71 -13.57 -8.83 5.90
N VAL A 72 -14.23 -8.12 6.81
CA VAL A 72 -13.92 -8.16 8.26
C VAL A 72 -14.77 -9.24 8.91
N SER A 73 -14.15 -10.27 9.47
CA SER A 73 -14.86 -11.30 10.24
C SER A 73 -15.66 -10.65 11.37
N PRO A 74 -16.93 -11.07 11.61
CA PRO A 74 -17.78 -10.46 12.63
C PRO A 74 -17.28 -10.81 14.04
N SER A 75 -16.28 -10.12 14.54
CA SER A 75 -15.99 -10.08 15.96
C SER A 75 -17.05 -9.21 16.66
N LYS A 76 -17.54 -9.66 17.81
CA LYS A 76 -18.64 -8.99 18.52
C LYS A 76 -18.34 -7.53 18.90
N ASP A 77 -17.08 -7.16 19.00
CA ASP A 77 -16.64 -5.84 19.44
C ASP A 77 -16.51 -4.81 18.30
N MET A 78 -16.57 -5.25 17.05
CA MET A 78 -16.40 -4.39 15.86
C MET A 78 -17.74 -4.01 15.19
N GLN A 79 -18.87 -4.45 15.72
CA GLN A 79 -20.20 -4.06 15.21
C GLN A 79 -20.45 -2.58 15.53
N GLY A 80 -20.41 -1.73 14.51
CA GLY A 80 -20.88 -0.34 14.60
C GLY A 80 -19.93 0.73 14.12
N THR A 81 -18.78 0.39 13.54
CA THR A 81 -17.75 1.36 13.11
C THR A 81 -17.71 1.66 11.61
N TRP A 82 -18.73 1.26 10.87
CA TRP A 82 -18.82 1.59 9.44
C TRP A 82 -19.15 3.06 9.21
N PRO A 83 -18.67 3.65 8.12
CA PRO A 83 -19.07 4.99 7.73
C PRO A 83 -20.59 5.12 7.67
N THR A 84 -21.13 6.15 8.29
CA THR A 84 -22.56 6.47 8.24
C THR A 84 -22.89 7.57 7.24
N LYS A 85 -21.87 8.14 6.62
CA LYS A 85 -21.98 9.17 5.61
C LYS A 85 -21.29 8.72 4.35
N ASP A 86 -21.82 9.12 3.22
CA ASP A 86 -21.20 8.90 1.91
C ASP A 86 -19.82 9.55 1.85
N ILE A 87 -18.93 8.95 1.08
CA ILE A 87 -17.53 9.35 0.99
C ILE A 87 -17.36 10.21 -0.26
N PRO A 88 -16.83 11.45 -0.13
CA PRO A 88 -16.63 12.32 -1.27
C PRO A 88 -15.46 11.84 -2.14
N VAL A 89 -15.60 11.98 -3.45
CA VAL A 89 -14.53 11.78 -4.42
C VAL A 89 -14.21 13.13 -5.05
N TYR A 90 -12.98 13.56 -4.85
CA TYR A 90 -12.49 14.82 -5.40
C TYR A 90 -11.63 14.59 -6.65
N SER A 91 -11.70 15.52 -7.60
CA SER A 91 -10.75 15.64 -8.70
C SER A 91 -9.91 16.91 -8.54
N HIS A 92 -8.75 16.93 -9.21
CA HIS A 92 -7.86 18.08 -9.24
C HIS A 92 -7.77 18.65 -10.65
N GLY A 93 -8.03 19.96 -10.81
CA GLY A 93 -8.07 20.61 -12.12
C GLY A 93 -6.75 20.57 -12.89
N SER A 94 -5.61 20.66 -12.15
CA SER A 94 -4.28 20.58 -12.77
C SER A 94 -3.85 19.14 -13.10
N VAL A 95 -4.55 18.10 -12.61
CA VAL A 95 -4.19 16.69 -12.82
C VAL A 95 -5.41 15.91 -13.27
N SER A 96 -5.73 16.00 -14.55
CA SER A 96 -6.90 15.36 -15.15
C SER A 96 -6.86 13.84 -14.98
N GLY A 97 -7.98 13.24 -14.53
CA GLY A 97 -8.13 11.82 -14.27
C GLY A 97 -7.73 11.39 -12.85
N LEU A 98 -7.15 12.29 -12.04
CA LEU A 98 -6.86 12.01 -10.65
C LEU A 98 -8.14 12.06 -9.82
N GLN A 99 -8.41 10.99 -9.07
CA GLN A 99 -9.45 10.95 -8.06
C GLN A 99 -8.82 10.80 -6.67
N ILE A 100 -9.29 11.59 -5.72
CA ILE A 100 -8.77 11.63 -4.35
C ILE A 100 -9.94 11.33 -3.42
N ILE A 101 -9.81 10.28 -2.62
CA ILE A 101 -10.90 9.72 -1.82
C ILE A 101 -10.45 9.67 -0.35
N PRO A 102 -10.82 10.68 0.46
CA PRO A 102 -10.43 10.72 1.87
C PRO A 102 -11.16 9.64 2.67
N SER A 103 -10.45 9.03 3.61
CA SER A 103 -11.00 8.08 4.59
C SER A 103 -11.87 6.97 3.98
N LEU A 104 -11.48 6.47 2.79
CA LEU A 104 -12.21 5.41 2.10
C LEU A 104 -12.30 4.13 2.94
N LEU A 105 -11.22 3.76 3.62
CA LEU A 105 -11.18 2.57 4.47
C LEU A 105 -11.38 2.92 5.94
N PRO A 106 -12.42 2.38 6.60
CA PRO A 106 -12.59 2.53 8.04
C PRO A 106 -11.53 1.73 8.83
N PRO A 107 -11.25 2.08 10.10
CA PRO A 107 -10.21 1.46 10.92
C PRO A 107 -10.22 -0.06 10.92
N ALA A 108 -11.38 -0.69 11.08
CA ALA A 108 -11.52 -2.15 11.10
C ALA A 108 -11.05 -2.81 9.81
N VAL A 109 -11.40 -2.25 8.65
CA VAL A 109 -10.98 -2.76 7.34
C VAL A 109 -9.48 -2.56 7.15
N GLN A 110 -8.92 -1.45 7.63
CA GLN A 110 -7.48 -1.21 7.57
C GLN A 110 -6.70 -2.24 8.39
N ILE A 111 -7.12 -2.52 9.63
CA ILE A 111 -6.50 -3.53 10.50
C ILE A 111 -6.55 -4.91 9.85
N GLU A 112 -7.72 -5.34 9.39
CA GLU A 112 -7.90 -6.64 8.75
C GLU A 112 -7.08 -6.77 7.47
N LEU A 113 -7.05 -5.73 6.63
CA LEU A 113 -6.28 -5.74 5.39
C LEU A 113 -4.77 -5.81 5.68
N LEU A 114 -4.26 -5.02 6.62
CA LEU A 114 -2.86 -5.11 7.05
C LEU A 114 -2.54 -6.49 7.62
N SER A 115 -3.45 -7.09 8.40
CA SER A 115 -3.25 -8.42 8.96
C SER A 115 -3.14 -9.48 7.86
N ARG A 116 -4.00 -9.45 6.84
CA ARG A 116 -3.89 -10.37 5.69
C ARG A 116 -2.60 -10.14 4.89
N LEU A 117 -2.26 -8.90 4.61
CA LEU A 117 -1.08 -8.55 3.82
C LEU A 117 0.23 -8.95 4.52
N PHE A 118 0.32 -8.77 5.83
CA PHE A 118 1.57 -9.00 6.55
C PHE A 118 1.67 -10.37 7.23
N HIS A 119 0.57 -10.93 7.74
CA HIS A 119 0.63 -12.25 8.36
C HIS A 119 0.54 -13.37 7.33
N ARG A 120 -0.27 -13.20 6.28
CA ARG A 120 -0.49 -14.20 5.24
C ARG A 120 0.39 -13.96 4.02
N ASP A 121 0.20 -12.80 3.37
CA ASP A 121 0.74 -12.58 2.03
C ASP A 121 2.25 -12.33 2.01
N LEU A 122 2.80 -11.68 3.03
CA LEU A 122 4.24 -11.56 3.22
C LEU A 122 4.91 -12.92 3.47
N SER A 123 4.20 -13.85 4.11
CA SER A 123 4.69 -15.21 4.37
C SER A 123 4.51 -16.18 3.20
N ASN A 124 3.89 -15.73 2.10
CA ASN A 124 3.81 -16.54 0.87
C ASN A 124 5.14 -16.50 0.11
N PRO A 125 5.86 -17.63 -0.05
CA PRO A 125 7.17 -17.65 -0.71
C PRO A 125 7.12 -17.30 -2.19
N ARG A 126 5.95 -17.30 -2.81
CA ARG A 126 5.75 -16.87 -4.19
C ARG A 126 5.69 -15.34 -4.34
N HIS A 127 5.42 -14.60 -3.26
CA HIS A 127 5.44 -13.15 -3.23
C HIS A 127 6.85 -12.64 -2.96
N LYS A 128 7.46 -12.03 -3.95
CA LYS A 128 8.83 -11.53 -3.81
C LYS A 128 8.86 -10.21 -3.03
N THR A 129 9.98 -10.00 -2.36
CA THR A 129 10.30 -8.75 -1.66
C THR A 129 11.63 -8.21 -2.17
N ASN A 130 11.97 -6.98 -1.81
CA ASN A 130 13.29 -6.42 -2.10
C ASN A 130 14.46 -7.26 -1.52
N LEU A 131 14.19 -8.10 -0.54
CA LEU A 131 15.23 -8.91 0.11
C LEU A 131 15.65 -10.10 -0.74
N HIS A 132 14.76 -10.67 -1.54
CA HIS A 132 15.04 -11.83 -2.40
C HIS A 132 16.16 -11.59 -3.44
N LEU A 133 16.50 -10.32 -3.69
CA LEU A 133 17.62 -9.95 -4.54
C LEU A 133 18.99 -10.26 -3.90
N HIS A 134 19.04 -10.34 -2.56
CA HIS A 134 20.29 -10.36 -1.81
C HIS A 134 20.34 -11.40 -0.69
N TYR A 135 19.20 -11.98 -0.30
CA TYR A 135 19.09 -12.89 0.84
C TYR A 135 18.34 -14.16 0.46
N ASP A 136 18.80 -15.28 1.01
CA ASP A 136 18.09 -16.56 0.97
C ASP A 136 17.00 -16.55 2.05
N ILE A 137 15.79 -16.11 1.65
CA ILE A 137 14.70 -15.94 2.58
C ILE A 137 14.14 -17.27 3.03
N THR A 138 14.42 -17.62 4.26
CA THR A 138 13.82 -18.77 4.94
C THR A 138 12.55 -18.33 5.65
N TYR A 139 11.46 -19.06 5.43
CA TYR A 139 10.14 -18.75 6.02
C TYR A 139 10.00 -19.41 7.38
N PRO A 140 9.20 -18.81 8.30
CA PRO A 140 8.90 -19.44 9.58
C PRO A 140 8.28 -20.82 9.38
N SER A 141 8.62 -21.78 10.23
CA SER A 141 8.09 -23.14 10.19
C SER A 141 7.29 -23.42 11.46
N VAL A 142 6.22 -24.22 11.30
CA VAL A 142 5.48 -24.72 12.46
C VAL A 142 6.38 -25.68 13.23
N THR A 143 6.75 -25.35 14.45
CA THR A 143 7.41 -26.30 15.34
C THR A 143 6.43 -27.41 15.73
N GLN A 144 6.87 -28.68 15.62
CA GLN A 144 6.03 -29.83 16.00
C GLN A 144 5.61 -29.68 17.47
N GLY A 145 4.30 -29.43 17.70
CA GLY A 145 3.72 -29.24 19.02
C GLY A 145 2.89 -27.98 19.20
N GLU A 146 3.03 -27.00 18.34
CA GLU A 146 2.18 -25.82 18.35
C GLU A 146 1.06 -25.97 17.31
N THR A 147 -0.17 -26.12 17.78
CA THR A 147 -1.37 -25.99 16.95
C THR A 147 -1.35 -24.60 16.34
N GLN A 148 -1.53 -24.52 15.02
CA GLN A 148 -1.80 -23.25 14.32
C GLN A 148 -2.91 -22.50 15.07
N ARG A 149 -2.56 -21.44 15.78
CA ARG A 149 -3.48 -20.68 16.63
C ARG A 149 -4.37 -19.73 15.84
N HIS A 150 -3.98 -19.39 14.62
CA HIS A 150 -4.89 -18.81 13.66
C HIS A 150 -5.66 -19.94 13.01
N GLY A 151 -6.99 -19.93 13.16
CA GLY A 151 -7.86 -20.80 12.37
C GLY A 151 -7.41 -20.63 10.89
N PRO A 152 -7.46 -21.70 10.06
CA PRO A 152 -6.91 -21.64 8.72
C PRO A 152 -7.54 -20.46 8.00
N ILE A 153 -6.75 -19.38 7.78
CA ILE A 153 -7.12 -18.40 6.78
C ILE A 153 -7.18 -19.21 5.49
N PRO A 154 -8.37 -19.41 4.90
CA PRO A 154 -8.48 -20.30 3.77
C PRO A 154 -7.50 -19.85 2.70
N SER A 155 -6.52 -20.70 2.37
CA SER A 155 -5.61 -20.39 1.26
C SER A 155 -6.43 -20.49 -0.02
N PRO A 156 -6.60 -19.41 -0.78
CA PRO A 156 -7.15 -19.50 -2.12
C PRO A 156 -6.14 -20.08 -3.13
N ASP A 157 -4.88 -20.27 -2.73
CA ASP A 157 -3.84 -20.82 -3.60
C ASP A 157 -3.74 -22.35 -3.42
N PRO A 158 -4.28 -23.15 -4.38
CA PRO A 158 -4.25 -24.61 -4.31
C PRO A 158 -2.84 -25.21 -4.42
N SER A 159 -1.82 -24.41 -4.76
CA SER A 159 -0.42 -24.87 -4.83
C SER A 159 0.27 -24.90 -3.47
N LEU A 160 -0.30 -24.27 -2.44
CA LEU A 160 0.20 -24.34 -1.07
C LEU A 160 -0.39 -25.56 -0.35
N VAL A 161 0.13 -26.72 -0.65
CA VAL A 161 -0.18 -27.97 0.05
C VAL A 161 0.37 -27.84 1.48
N GLY A 162 -0.55 -27.65 2.46
CA GLY A 162 -0.18 -27.48 3.87
C GLY A 162 -0.49 -26.10 4.47
N GLY A 163 -1.04 -25.19 3.69
CA GLY A 163 -1.38 -23.82 4.15
C GLY A 163 -0.21 -22.83 4.02
N TYR A 164 -0.46 -21.60 4.47
CA TYR A 164 0.60 -20.57 4.53
C TYR A 164 1.58 -20.86 5.65
N PRO A 165 2.89 -20.54 5.47
CA PRO A 165 3.83 -20.50 6.57
C PRO A 165 3.32 -19.56 7.67
N PRO A 166 3.74 -19.75 8.93
CA PRO A 166 3.46 -18.80 10.00
C PRO A 166 3.95 -17.39 9.65
N SER A 167 3.39 -16.40 10.32
CA SER A 167 3.77 -15.00 10.12
C SER A 167 5.21 -14.73 10.55
N PHE A 168 5.91 -13.86 9.83
CA PHE A 168 7.21 -13.34 10.30
C PHE A 168 7.10 -12.56 11.60
N PHE A 169 5.93 -12.04 11.96
CA PHE A 169 5.69 -11.39 13.26
C PHE A 169 5.53 -12.38 14.40
N GLU A 170 5.31 -13.67 14.11
CA GLU A 170 5.24 -14.79 15.07
C GLU A 170 6.59 -15.50 15.22
N ASP A 171 7.54 -15.16 14.39
CA ASP A 171 8.87 -15.75 14.36
C ASP A 171 9.77 -15.16 15.47
N ASP A 172 10.84 -15.87 15.83
CA ASP A 172 11.86 -15.31 16.70
C ASP A 172 12.47 -14.05 16.09
N PRO A 173 12.31 -12.87 16.71
CA PRO A 173 12.89 -11.64 16.21
C PRO A 173 14.41 -11.68 16.03
N ALA A 174 15.10 -12.56 16.76
CA ALA A 174 16.54 -12.75 16.70
C ALA A 174 16.97 -13.78 15.62
N ARG A 175 16.02 -14.53 15.03
CA ARG A 175 16.35 -15.49 13.95
C ARG A 175 17.06 -14.77 12.80
N VAL A 176 18.16 -15.38 12.35
CA VAL A 176 19.05 -14.82 11.34
C VAL A 176 18.69 -15.37 9.96
N ILE A 177 18.69 -14.48 8.98
CA ILE A 177 18.55 -14.79 7.55
C ILE A 177 19.87 -14.45 6.86
N GLU A 178 20.44 -15.45 6.19
CA GLU A 178 21.75 -15.36 5.56
C GLU A 178 21.68 -14.66 4.21
N PRO A 179 22.69 -13.88 3.83
CA PRO A 179 22.79 -13.30 2.50
C PRO A 179 23.21 -14.36 1.48
N ILE A 180 22.78 -14.19 0.23
CA ILE A 180 23.24 -14.99 -0.91
C ILE A 180 24.76 -14.83 -1.11
N ASP A 181 25.25 -13.61 -0.95
CA ASP A 181 26.69 -13.30 -1.01
C ASP A 181 27.13 -12.62 0.30
N SER A 182 27.80 -13.38 1.17
CA SER A 182 28.32 -12.91 2.45
C SER A 182 29.51 -11.96 2.32
N SER A 183 30.14 -11.87 1.15
CA SER A 183 31.20 -10.88 0.89
C SER A 183 30.66 -9.47 0.66
N VAL A 184 29.38 -9.36 0.23
CA VAL A 184 28.71 -8.10 -0.07
C VAL A 184 27.74 -7.67 1.04
N HIS A 185 26.99 -8.62 1.57
CA HIS A 185 25.93 -8.38 2.53
C HIS A 185 26.17 -9.10 3.86
N LYS A 186 25.73 -8.47 4.94
CA LYS A 186 25.76 -9.08 6.29
C LYS A 186 24.44 -9.79 6.56
N PRO A 187 24.45 -10.86 7.40
CA PRO A 187 23.22 -11.48 7.89
C PRO A 187 22.27 -10.47 8.54
N LEU A 188 20.97 -10.70 8.43
CA LEU A 188 19.92 -9.85 9.00
C LEU A 188 19.06 -10.65 9.96
N THR A 189 18.70 -10.06 11.10
CA THR A 189 17.67 -10.63 11.95
C THR A 189 16.27 -10.34 11.39
N VAL A 190 15.28 -11.18 11.72
CA VAL A 190 13.87 -10.95 11.40
C VAL A 190 13.44 -9.57 11.89
N GLN A 191 13.86 -9.19 13.10
CA GLN A 191 13.59 -7.85 13.64
C GLN A 191 14.17 -6.73 12.77
N SER A 192 15.41 -6.88 12.31
CA SER A 192 16.05 -5.90 11.41
C SER A 192 15.33 -5.79 10.07
N ILE A 193 14.88 -6.93 9.55
CA ILE A 193 14.10 -6.99 8.32
C ILE A 193 12.81 -6.21 8.46
N LEU A 194 11.94 -6.58 9.38
CA LEU A 194 10.63 -5.95 9.54
C LEU A 194 10.73 -4.48 9.97
N ASN A 195 11.71 -4.13 10.79
CA ASN A 195 11.86 -2.75 11.24
C ASN A 195 12.47 -1.81 10.21
N LYS A 196 13.42 -2.30 9.36
CA LYS A 196 14.25 -1.37 8.56
C LYS A 196 14.52 -1.81 7.13
N LYS A 197 14.52 -3.11 6.81
CA LYS A 197 15.05 -3.61 5.54
C LYS A 197 13.98 -4.00 4.54
N LEU A 198 12.81 -4.39 4.99
CA LEU A 198 11.68 -4.65 4.13
C LEU A 198 11.15 -3.32 3.58
N ARG A 199 11.18 -3.18 2.26
CA ARG A 199 10.79 -1.97 1.53
C ARG A 199 9.55 -2.17 0.68
N TRP A 200 9.38 -3.36 0.16
CA TRP A 200 8.21 -3.71 -0.65
C TRP A 200 7.99 -5.22 -0.68
N VAL A 201 6.74 -5.58 -0.93
CA VAL A 201 6.27 -6.94 -1.24
C VAL A 201 5.43 -6.86 -2.50
N THR A 202 5.59 -7.80 -3.42
CA THR A 202 4.73 -7.93 -4.61
C THR A 202 3.64 -8.96 -4.36
N LEU A 203 2.43 -8.71 -4.85
CA LEU A 203 1.30 -9.64 -4.82
C LEU A 203 0.79 -9.84 -6.24
N GLY A 204 0.40 -11.07 -6.59
CA GLY A 204 0.00 -11.39 -7.97
C GLY A 204 1.18 -11.23 -8.93
N GLY A 205 1.08 -10.33 -9.91
CA GLY A 205 2.17 -10.01 -10.82
C GLY A 205 3.46 -9.64 -10.08
N GLN A 206 4.58 -10.25 -10.45
CA GLN A 206 5.88 -10.08 -9.81
C GLN A 206 6.76 -9.13 -10.61
N TYR A 207 6.88 -7.88 -10.17
CA TYR A 207 7.66 -6.87 -10.86
C TYR A 207 9.17 -7.07 -10.71
N ASP A 208 9.91 -7.08 -11.82
CA ASP A 208 11.37 -7.07 -11.83
C ASP A 208 11.88 -5.62 -11.80
N TRP A 209 12.41 -5.20 -10.66
CA TRP A 209 12.93 -3.84 -10.45
C TRP A 209 14.21 -3.55 -11.25
N THR A 210 14.96 -4.58 -11.64
CA THR A 210 16.19 -4.42 -12.40
C THR A 210 15.89 -4.20 -13.87
N ALA A 211 15.05 -5.06 -14.44
CA ALA A 211 14.62 -4.97 -15.84
C ALA A 211 13.50 -3.94 -16.04
N LYS A 212 12.78 -3.55 -14.98
CA LYS A 212 11.60 -2.69 -14.98
C LYS A 212 10.47 -3.22 -15.87
N VAL A 213 10.23 -4.52 -15.76
CA VAL A 213 9.17 -5.23 -16.49
C VAL A 213 8.50 -6.26 -15.59
N TYR A 214 7.35 -6.75 -16.01
CA TYR A 214 6.77 -7.95 -15.45
C TYR A 214 7.25 -9.15 -16.25
N PRO A 215 7.78 -10.21 -15.59
CA PRO A 215 8.19 -11.44 -16.28
C PRO A 215 7.02 -12.10 -17.00
N THR A 216 7.32 -12.84 -18.09
CA THR A 216 6.32 -13.59 -18.87
C THR A 216 5.86 -14.87 -18.17
N GLU A 217 6.53 -15.28 -17.08
CA GLU A 217 6.15 -16.43 -16.28
C GLU A 217 4.80 -16.18 -15.61
N ARG A 218 3.99 -17.27 -15.49
CA ARG A 218 2.68 -17.17 -14.82
C ARG A 218 2.87 -16.73 -13.37
N PRO A 219 2.34 -15.55 -12.98
CA PRO A 219 2.46 -15.05 -11.62
C PRO A 219 1.65 -15.91 -10.64
N PRO A 220 1.92 -15.83 -9.34
CA PRO A 220 0.99 -16.32 -8.32
C PRO A 220 -0.37 -15.63 -8.47
N GLU A 221 -1.42 -16.31 -8.05
CA GLU A 221 -2.76 -15.73 -8.04
C GLU A 221 -2.79 -14.55 -7.06
N PHE A 222 -3.42 -13.45 -7.48
CA PHE A 222 -3.67 -12.33 -6.59
C PHE A 222 -4.65 -12.74 -5.47
N PRO A 223 -4.47 -12.32 -4.20
CA PRO A 223 -5.33 -12.71 -3.09
C PRO A 223 -6.81 -12.37 -3.36
N ARG A 224 -7.66 -13.39 -3.53
CA ARG A 224 -9.05 -13.26 -3.98
C ARG A 224 -9.92 -12.39 -3.07
N ASP A 225 -9.71 -12.49 -1.77
CA ASP A 225 -10.43 -11.70 -0.77
C ASP A 225 -10.07 -10.22 -0.87
N VAL A 226 -8.79 -9.91 -1.04
CA VAL A 226 -8.32 -8.54 -1.27
C VAL A 226 -8.84 -8.03 -2.63
N ALA A 227 -8.79 -8.85 -3.68
CA ALA A 227 -9.35 -8.51 -4.99
C ALA A 227 -10.84 -8.16 -4.92
N LYS A 228 -11.65 -8.95 -4.18
CA LYS A 228 -13.09 -8.67 -3.99
C LYS A 228 -13.33 -7.35 -3.27
N LEU A 229 -12.57 -7.07 -2.20
CA LEU A 229 -12.67 -5.80 -1.49
C LEU A 229 -12.34 -4.62 -2.42
N LEU A 230 -11.26 -4.73 -3.18
CA LEU A 230 -10.83 -3.69 -4.11
C LEU A 230 -11.84 -3.48 -5.25
N HIS A 231 -12.39 -4.56 -5.80
CA HIS A 231 -13.40 -4.49 -6.86
C HIS A 231 -14.70 -3.79 -6.40
N ALA A 232 -15.10 -3.95 -5.14
CA ALA A 232 -16.25 -3.24 -4.59
C ALA A 232 -16.04 -1.72 -4.54
N MET A 233 -14.79 -1.27 -4.33
CA MET A 233 -14.44 0.15 -4.25
C MET A 233 -14.05 0.75 -5.62
N PHE A 234 -13.44 -0.06 -6.47
CA PHE A 234 -12.87 0.33 -7.77
C PHE A 234 -13.26 -0.68 -8.86
N PRO A 235 -14.53 -0.74 -9.26
CA PRO A 235 -15.03 -1.78 -10.16
C PRO A 235 -14.43 -1.72 -11.57
N ALA A 236 -13.82 -0.60 -11.96
CA ALA A 236 -13.17 -0.43 -13.25
C ALA A 236 -11.78 -1.09 -13.33
N THR A 237 -11.19 -1.48 -12.18
CA THR A 237 -9.83 -2.05 -12.12
C THR A 237 -9.87 -3.47 -11.57
N GLU A 238 -9.40 -4.43 -12.34
CA GLU A 238 -9.16 -5.79 -11.87
C GLU A 238 -7.81 -5.87 -11.16
N ALA A 239 -7.80 -6.33 -9.91
CA ALA A 239 -6.58 -6.47 -9.12
C ALA A 239 -5.78 -7.71 -9.58
N GLN A 240 -4.78 -7.51 -10.42
CA GLN A 240 -3.92 -8.57 -10.96
C GLN A 240 -2.49 -8.52 -10.40
N ALA A 241 -2.01 -7.34 -10.04
CA ALA A 241 -0.72 -7.13 -9.40
C ALA A 241 -0.80 -6.04 -8.35
N ALA A 242 -0.02 -6.16 -7.28
CA ALA A 242 0.18 -5.06 -6.36
C ALA A 242 1.62 -4.99 -5.85
N ILE A 243 2.01 -3.77 -5.49
CA ILE A 243 3.22 -3.50 -4.73
C ILE A 243 2.78 -2.90 -3.40
N LEU A 244 3.08 -3.60 -2.32
CA LEU A 244 2.92 -3.12 -0.96
C LEU A 244 4.23 -2.43 -0.55
N ASN A 245 4.25 -1.11 -0.58
CA ASN A 245 5.41 -0.32 -0.20
C ASN A 245 5.42 -0.05 1.31
N LEU A 246 6.58 -0.21 1.93
CA LEU A 246 6.80 0.04 3.36
C LEU A 246 7.82 1.17 3.52
N TYR A 247 7.41 2.19 4.28
CA TYR A 247 8.25 3.34 4.58
C TYR A 247 8.39 3.50 6.09
N SER A 248 9.57 3.91 6.50
CA SER A 248 9.87 4.40 7.85
C SER A 248 10.16 5.89 7.81
N ALA A 249 10.22 6.54 8.97
CA ALA A 249 10.64 7.93 9.05
C ALA A 249 12.00 8.12 8.36
N GLY A 250 12.07 9.11 7.45
CA GLY A 250 13.24 9.37 6.61
C GLY A 250 13.23 8.66 5.25
N ASP A 251 12.35 7.68 5.04
CA ASP A 251 12.18 7.06 3.73
C ASP A 251 11.38 7.96 2.78
N HIS A 252 11.62 7.75 1.51
CA HIS A 252 10.98 8.48 0.42
C HIS A 252 10.95 7.63 -0.85
N LEU A 253 10.08 7.98 -1.80
CA LEU A 253 10.04 7.41 -3.13
C LEU A 253 10.31 8.52 -4.15
N SER A 254 11.35 8.34 -4.96
CA SER A 254 11.72 9.30 -6.00
C SER A 254 10.67 9.40 -7.08
N ALA A 255 10.62 10.55 -7.77
CA ALA A 255 9.67 10.76 -8.85
C ALA A 255 9.92 9.79 -10.01
N HIS A 256 8.84 9.12 -10.43
CA HIS A 256 8.81 8.10 -11.47
C HIS A 256 7.43 8.04 -12.12
N ARG A 257 7.29 7.21 -13.14
CA ARG A 257 6.04 6.84 -13.80
C ARG A 257 5.86 5.33 -13.76
N ASP A 258 4.64 4.88 -13.56
CA ASP A 258 4.25 3.48 -13.71
C ASP A 258 3.81 3.23 -15.15
N VAL A 259 4.69 2.66 -15.96
CA VAL A 259 4.52 2.50 -17.42
C VAL A 259 4.87 1.09 -17.92
N SER A 260 4.93 0.13 -17.01
CA SER A 260 5.35 -1.24 -17.32
C SER A 260 4.19 -2.19 -17.59
N GLU A 261 2.96 -1.76 -17.35
CA GLU A 261 1.75 -2.52 -17.60
C GLU A 261 1.31 -2.40 -19.06
N GLU A 262 0.65 -3.44 -19.58
CA GLU A 262 0.19 -3.48 -20.99
C GLU A 262 -1.18 -2.80 -21.19
N CYS A 263 -1.84 -2.38 -20.11
CA CYS A 263 -3.14 -1.69 -20.16
C CYS A 263 -3.07 -0.31 -19.52
N ASP A 264 -4.04 0.53 -19.84
CA ASP A 264 -4.22 1.90 -19.38
C ASP A 264 -5.30 2.05 -18.31
N VAL A 265 -5.75 0.93 -17.75
CA VAL A 265 -6.73 0.91 -16.64
C VAL A 265 -6.16 1.61 -15.42
N GLY A 266 -7.02 2.32 -14.70
CA GLY A 266 -6.63 3.14 -13.55
C GLY A 266 -5.89 2.35 -12.46
N LEU A 267 -4.96 3.04 -11.79
CA LEU A 267 -4.14 2.53 -10.70
C LEU A 267 -4.74 2.94 -9.36
N ILE A 268 -4.90 1.97 -8.46
CA ILE A 268 -5.39 2.19 -7.09
C ILE A 268 -4.20 2.36 -6.16
N SER A 269 -4.22 3.38 -5.31
CA SER A 269 -3.21 3.62 -4.27
C SER A 269 -3.88 3.89 -2.93
N ILE A 270 -3.68 3.03 -1.94
CA ILE A 270 -4.28 3.13 -0.60
C ILE A 270 -3.18 3.30 0.44
N SER A 271 -3.39 4.24 1.37
CA SER A 271 -2.43 4.64 2.39
C SER A 271 -2.82 4.11 3.77
N PHE A 272 -1.81 3.70 4.58
CA PHE A 272 -1.97 3.25 5.96
C PHE A 272 -0.86 3.80 6.85
N GLY A 273 -1.17 4.04 8.12
CA GLY A 273 -0.19 4.47 9.12
C GLY A 273 0.09 5.96 9.08
N CYS A 274 1.36 6.33 9.11
CA CYS A 274 1.76 7.74 9.08
C CYS A 274 1.36 8.43 7.78
N ASP A 275 1.09 9.72 7.86
CA ASP A 275 0.83 10.56 6.69
C ASP A 275 2.02 10.53 5.72
N GLY A 276 1.72 10.64 4.45
CA GLY A 276 2.70 10.83 3.39
C GLY A 276 2.37 12.04 2.54
N LEU A 277 3.38 12.77 2.15
CA LEU A 277 3.23 13.74 1.09
C LEU A 277 3.30 13.01 -0.25
N PHE A 278 2.24 13.09 -1.03
CA PHE A 278 2.16 12.56 -2.38
C PHE A 278 2.31 13.69 -3.38
N LEU A 279 3.32 13.61 -4.21
CA LEU A 279 3.58 14.54 -5.29
C LEU A 279 3.06 13.92 -6.58
N ILE A 280 2.31 14.70 -7.37
CA ILE A 280 1.85 14.28 -8.70
C ILE A 280 1.93 15.43 -9.68
N SER A 281 2.33 15.16 -10.94
CA SER A 281 2.44 16.15 -11.99
C SER A 281 2.36 15.53 -13.37
N HIS A 282 1.82 16.26 -14.33
CA HIS A 282 1.89 15.90 -15.75
C HIS A 282 3.30 16.11 -16.34
N ASP A 283 3.44 15.84 -17.61
CA ASP A 283 4.70 15.69 -18.35
C ASP A 283 5.71 16.82 -18.23
N ASP A 284 5.26 18.06 -18.22
CA ASP A 284 6.12 19.25 -18.21
C ASP A 284 6.54 19.73 -16.81
N GLY A 285 5.93 19.12 -15.76
CA GLY A 285 6.10 19.56 -14.38
C GLY A 285 5.35 20.85 -14.04
N ALA A 286 4.55 21.39 -14.94
CA ALA A 286 3.57 22.42 -14.61
C ALA A 286 2.42 21.78 -13.81
N GLY A 287 1.86 22.52 -12.84
CA GLY A 287 0.82 21.95 -11.97
C GLY A 287 1.34 20.75 -11.14
N CYS A 288 2.52 20.89 -10.55
CA CYS A 288 3.06 19.87 -9.65
C CYS A 288 2.41 20.00 -8.27
N GLU A 289 1.49 19.09 -7.99
CA GLU A 289 0.66 19.13 -6.79
C GLU A 289 1.23 18.29 -5.67
N ILE A 290 0.98 18.72 -4.44
CA ILE A 290 1.34 18.02 -3.21
C ILE A 290 0.08 17.75 -2.42
N ILE A 291 -0.19 16.49 -2.15
CA ILE A 291 -1.35 16.04 -1.41
C ILE A 291 -0.89 15.33 -0.14
N ARG A 292 -1.43 15.72 1.00
CA ARG A 292 -1.21 15.01 2.26
C ARG A 292 -2.20 13.86 2.36
N LEU A 293 -1.68 12.63 2.24
CA LEU A 293 -2.46 11.40 2.33
C LEU A 293 -2.31 10.79 3.72
N ARG A 294 -3.43 10.46 4.35
CA ARG A 294 -3.52 9.86 5.67
C ARG A 294 -3.93 8.39 5.62
N SER A 295 -3.91 7.74 6.76
CA SER A 295 -4.37 6.35 6.90
C SER A 295 -5.83 6.19 6.48
N GLY A 296 -6.10 5.30 5.53
CA GLY A 296 -7.42 5.07 4.95
C GLY A 296 -7.74 5.89 3.72
N ASP A 297 -6.94 6.90 3.38
CA ASP A 297 -7.11 7.66 2.13
C ASP A 297 -6.70 6.81 0.92
N ALA A 298 -7.43 7.01 -0.18
CA ALA A 298 -7.11 6.42 -1.46
C ALA A 298 -6.94 7.47 -2.55
N VAL A 299 -6.11 7.13 -3.52
CA VAL A 299 -5.94 7.85 -4.77
C VAL A 299 -6.19 6.86 -5.90
N TYR A 300 -6.97 7.28 -6.89
CA TYR A 300 -7.17 6.53 -8.11
C TYR A 300 -6.66 7.36 -9.28
N MET A 301 -5.62 6.85 -9.95
CA MET A 301 -4.99 7.51 -11.08
C MET A 301 -5.52 6.90 -12.36
N ASP A 302 -6.39 7.61 -13.07
CA ASP A 302 -7.04 7.15 -14.28
C ASP A 302 -6.78 8.12 -15.46
N GLY A 303 -7.06 7.68 -16.68
CA GLY A 303 -6.86 8.49 -17.88
C GLY A 303 -5.43 9.04 -17.98
N THR A 304 -5.30 10.36 -18.11
CA THR A 304 -3.96 10.97 -18.23
C THR A 304 -3.15 10.94 -16.95
N SER A 305 -3.79 10.94 -15.76
CA SER A 305 -3.07 10.83 -14.49
C SER A 305 -2.46 9.45 -14.27
N ARG A 306 -2.93 8.40 -14.98
CA ARG A 306 -2.41 7.03 -14.89
C ARG A 306 -0.91 6.98 -15.14
N PHE A 307 -0.41 7.84 -16.00
CA PHE A 307 1.00 7.92 -16.41
C PHE A 307 1.68 9.20 -15.94
N ALA A 308 1.09 9.93 -15.00
CA ALA A 308 1.68 11.14 -14.45
C ALA A 308 2.93 10.82 -13.63
N TRP A 309 3.87 11.75 -13.59
CA TRP A 309 4.97 11.73 -12.65
C TRP A 309 4.44 11.78 -11.23
N HIS A 310 4.87 10.84 -10.39
CA HIS A 310 4.49 10.84 -8.98
C HIS A 310 5.64 10.43 -8.07
N ALA A 311 5.54 10.83 -6.81
CA ALA A 311 6.58 10.60 -5.82
C ALA A 311 6.00 10.61 -4.40
N VAL A 312 6.76 10.11 -3.44
CA VAL A 312 6.53 10.31 -2.02
C VAL A 312 7.77 10.97 -1.42
N PRO A 313 7.87 12.31 -1.46
CA PRO A 313 9.04 13.01 -0.94
C PRO A 313 9.24 12.84 0.55
N LYS A 314 8.17 12.63 1.33
CA LYS A 314 8.29 12.57 2.78
C LYS A 314 7.18 11.75 3.43
N ILE A 315 7.57 10.99 4.44
CA ILE A 315 6.68 10.41 5.45
C ILE A 315 6.70 11.35 6.65
N VAL A 316 5.53 11.70 7.17
CA VAL A 316 5.37 12.65 8.27
C VAL A 316 5.38 11.87 9.59
N PRO A 317 6.44 11.96 10.40
CA PRO A 317 6.52 11.18 11.63
C PRO A 317 5.51 11.67 12.68
N GLY A 318 5.04 10.76 13.54
CA GLY A 318 4.14 11.09 14.64
C GLY A 318 2.68 11.33 14.21
N THR A 319 2.31 10.96 12.99
CA THR A 319 0.94 11.13 12.45
C THR A 319 0.18 9.80 12.29
N CYS A 320 0.78 8.68 12.71
CA CYS A 320 0.06 7.41 12.71
C CYS A 320 -1.12 7.49 13.69
N PRO A 321 -2.34 7.08 13.30
CA PRO A 321 -3.48 7.05 14.22
C PRO A 321 -3.20 6.16 15.44
N ASP A 322 -3.62 6.59 16.62
CA ASP A 322 -3.36 5.88 17.89
C ASP A 322 -3.88 4.44 17.88
N TRP A 323 -5.05 4.22 17.27
CA TRP A 323 -5.66 2.88 17.16
C TRP A 323 -4.85 1.92 16.27
N LEU A 324 -3.96 2.43 15.40
CA LEU A 324 -3.11 1.64 14.52
C LEU A 324 -1.66 1.54 15.00
N ALA A 325 -1.23 2.46 15.87
CA ALA A 325 0.17 2.62 16.25
C ALA A 325 0.81 1.35 16.83
N ASN A 326 0.03 0.53 17.56
CA ASN A 326 0.50 -0.69 18.18
C ASN A 326 0.30 -1.96 17.34
N TRP A 327 -0.28 -1.85 16.14
CA TRP A 327 -0.39 -3.03 15.28
C TRP A 327 1.00 -3.69 15.07
N PRO A 328 1.14 -5.04 15.08
CA PRO A 328 0.09 -6.07 15.12
C PRO A 328 -0.46 -6.41 16.52
N LEU A 329 0.06 -5.83 17.59
CA LEU A 329 -0.45 -6.06 18.94
C LEU A 329 -1.93 -5.63 19.02
N GLY A 330 -2.81 -6.55 19.45
CA GLY A 330 -4.25 -6.31 19.54
C GLY A 330 -5.00 -6.35 18.22
N SER A 331 -4.40 -6.83 17.15
CA SER A 331 -5.01 -6.90 15.82
C SER A 331 -5.96 -8.10 15.62
N VAL A 332 -5.89 -9.11 16.49
CA VAL A 332 -6.69 -10.34 16.40
C VAL A 332 -7.31 -10.68 17.75
N ASP A 333 -8.63 -10.99 17.75
CA ASP A 333 -9.37 -11.37 18.95
C ASP A 333 -8.84 -12.69 19.55
N GLY A 334 -8.62 -12.68 20.85
CA GLY A 334 -8.23 -13.87 21.61
C GLY A 334 -6.74 -14.21 21.61
N GLU A 335 -5.89 -13.38 21.01
CA GLU A 335 -4.44 -13.55 21.08
C GLU A 335 -3.88 -13.13 22.43
N SER A 336 -2.91 -13.91 22.89
CA SER A 336 -2.13 -13.51 24.06
C SER A 336 -1.32 -12.24 23.71
N PRO A 337 -1.46 -11.15 24.46
CA PRO A 337 -0.66 -9.93 24.25
C PRO A 337 0.86 -10.20 24.17
N SER A 338 1.31 -11.31 24.74
CA SER A 338 2.72 -11.73 24.74
C SER A 338 3.25 -12.11 23.35
N GLN A 339 2.40 -12.51 22.39
CA GLN A 339 2.85 -13.00 21.09
C GLN A 339 3.46 -11.88 20.22
N TYR A 340 2.88 -10.69 20.27
CA TYR A 340 3.34 -9.54 19.48
C TYR A 340 4.03 -8.44 20.31
N GLU A 341 4.39 -8.71 21.56
CA GLU A 341 5.01 -7.70 22.43
C GLU A 341 6.31 -7.14 21.85
N ALA A 342 7.08 -7.97 21.13
CA ALA A 342 8.30 -7.55 20.44
C ALA A 342 8.05 -6.49 19.34
N TRP A 343 6.81 -6.36 18.89
CA TRP A 343 6.40 -5.46 17.80
C TRP A 343 5.55 -4.28 18.27
N LYS A 344 5.43 -4.09 19.58
CA LYS A 344 4.72 -2.96 20.16
C LYS A 344 5.20 -1.62 19.56
N GLY A 345 4.27 -0.82 19.09
CA GLY A 345 4.57 0.44 18.43
C GLY A 345 5.14 0.32 17.02
N TRP A 346 5.11 -0.86 16.39
CA TRP A 346 5.71 -1.07 15.06
C TRP A 346 5.13 -0.14 14.00
N MET A 347 3.81 0.04 13.97
CA MET A 347 3.15 0.93 13.01
C MET A 347 3.30 2.42 13.34
N SER A 348 3.65 2.79 14.57
CA SER A 348 3.70 4.21 15.00
C SER A 348 4.63 5.08 14.16
N GLY A 349 5.67 4.50 13.57
CA GLY A 349 6.64 5.17 12.69
C GLY A 349 6.61 4.68 11.24
N LYS A 350 5.57 3.94 10.84
CA LYS A 350 5.47 3.36 9.51
C LYS A 350 4.39 4.03 8.67
N ARG A 351 4.66 4.11 7.37
CA ARG A 351 3.65 4.26 6.35
C ARG A 351 3.67 3.05 5.43
N VAL A 352 2.52 2.49 5.20
CA VAL A 352 2.32 1.42 4.22
C VAL A 352 1.47 1.97 3.09
N ASN A 353 1.76 1.57 1.87
CA ASN A 353 0.99 1.98 0.70
C ASN A 353 0.77 0.77 -0.21
N LEU A 354 -0.48 0.45 -0.47
CA LEU A 354 -0.89 -0.61 -1.37
C LEU A 354 -1.19 -0.02 -2.75
N ASN A 355 -0.33 -0.28 -3.72
CA ASN A 355 -0.48 0.10 -5.12
C ASN A 355 -0.94 -1.09 -5.94
N VAL A 356 -2.16 -1.01 -6.52
CA VAL A 356 -2.80 -2.10 -7.25
C VAL A 356 -2.96 -1.76 -8.71
N ARG A 357 -2.71 -2.75 -9.56
CA ARG A 357 -2.69 -2.61 -11.02
C ARG A 357 -3.41 -3.75 -11.69
N GLN A 358 -4.07 -3.42 -12.79
CA GLN A 358 -4.43 -4.38 -13.82
C GLN A 358 -3.28 -4.49 -14.82
N MET A 359 -2.90 -5.72 -15.20
CA MET A 359 -1.73 -5.98 -16.02
C MET A 359 -2.05 -5.99 -17.50
N GLY A 360 -3.17 -6.59 -17.87
CA GLY A 360 -3.61 -6.73 -19.25
C GLY A 360 -5.14 -6.70 -19.36
N LEU A 361 -5.63 -6.50 -20.54
CA LEU A 361 -7.06 -6.60 -20.86
C LEU A 361 -7.42 -8.09 -20.93
N GLY A 362 -7.91 -8.63 -19.81
CA GLY A 362 -8.62 -9.91 -19.73
C GLY A 362 -8.01 -11.08 -20.51
N LEU A 363 -7.13 -11.85 -19.91
CA LEU A 363 -6.95 -13.26 -20.28
C LEU A 363 -7.83 -14.08 -19.31
N HIS A 364 -9.13 -14.04 -19.54
CA HIS A 364 -10.03 -15.10 -19.08
C HIS A 364 -10.03 -16.16 -20.17
N ASP A 365 -9.14 -17.13 -20.06
CA ASP A 365 -9.24 -18.48 -20.63
C ASP A 365 -9.03 -19.52 -19.54
#